data_2d361f2b11bc39e410587a51f00ca3ab
#
_entry.id   2d361f2b11bc39e410587a51f00ca3ab
#
_cell.length_a   1.000
_cell.length_b   1.000
_cell.length_c   1.000
_cell.angle_alpha   90.00
_cell.angle_beta   90.00
_cell.angle_gamma   90.00
#
_symmetry.space_group_name_H-M   'P 1'
#
loop_
_entity.id
_entity.type
_entity.pdbx_description
1 polymer ?
#
loop_
_entity_poly.entity_id
_entity_poly.type
_entity_poly.pdbx_seq_one_letter_code
_entity_poly.pdbx_strand_id
1 'polypeptide(L)'
;MDPFRPAPRFDGTGFQRWKVLMQAHLQATGLNVWRVVSEGVKNNGQQEKQHDVTAKCIILSSLSDNVFNLVYSCENAKELWKTIIENHEGTEDVANERYHVLIDKLNSFKQLDDENAESMYSCLNTLVNEINSLGVKQIEDLKLIRKILHSL
;
A
#
# COMPACT_ATOMS: atom_id res chain seq x y z
N MET A 1 10.52 6.33 -21.28
CA MET A 1 10.02 5.31 -20.36
C MET A 1 10.59 3.96 -20.76
N ASP A 2 11.17 3.26 -19.81
CA ASP A 2 11.73 1.94 -20.06
C ASP A 2 10.60 0.90 -20.11
N PRO A 3 10.30 0.30 -21.31
CA PRO A 3 9.23 -0.69 -21.41
C PRO A 3 9.55 -2.00 -20.66
N PHE A 4 10.80 -2.18 -20.24
CA PHE A 4 11.25 -3.37 -19.52
C PHE A 4 11.35 -3.14 -18.01
N ARG A 5 10.92 -1.99 -17.51
CA ARG A 5 10.93 -1.72 -16.08
C ARG A 5 9.99 -2.72 -15.39
N PRO A 6 10.50 -3.51 -14.42
CA PRO A 6 9.66 -4.49 -13.75
C PRO A 6 8.59 -3.83 -12.89
N ALA A 7 7.46 -4.50 -12.76
CA ALA A 7 6.38 -4.06 -11.87
C ALA A 7 6.87 -4.06 -10.42
N PRO A 8 6.37 -3.14 -9.59
CA PRO A 8 6.72 -3.13 -8.17
C PRO A 8 6.23 -4.41 -7.49
N ARG A 9 7.10 -5.03 -6.70
CA ARG A 9 6.79 -6.28 -6.01
C ARG A 9 6.05 -6.03 -4.70
N PHE A 10 5.15 -6.96 -4.36
CA PHE A 10 4.37 -6.88 -3.13
C PHE A 10 4.47 -8.20 -2.36
N ASP A 11 4.91 -8.11 -1.10
CA ASP A 11 5.09 -9.25 -0.20
C ASP A 11 4.08 -9.27 0.96
N GLY A 12 3.10 -8.38 0.92
CA GLY A 12 2.13 -8.21 2.00
C GLY A 12 2.44 -7.05 2.93
N THR A 13 3.62 -6.44 2.80
CA THR A 13 4.03 -5.27 3.58
C THR A 13 4.12 -4.03 2.69
N GLY A 14 3.98 -2.85 3.28
CA GLY A 14 4.05 -1.59 2.54
C GLY A 14 2.95 -1.44 1.49
N PHE A 15 1.74 -1.85 1.82
CA PHE A 15 0.63 -1.90 0.86
C PHE A 15 0.33 -0.56 0.21
N GLN A 16 0.28 0.53 0.98
CA GLN A 16 -0.07 1.85 0.44
C GLN A 16 0.96 2.33 -0.58
N ARG A 17 2.23 2.13 -0.30
CA ARG A 17 3.31 2.46 -1.24
C ARG A 17 3.19 1.61 -2.52
N TRP A 18 3.01 0.30 -2.36
CA TRP A 18 2.87 -0.61 -3.49
C TRP A 18 1.66 -0.24 -4.35
N LYS A 19 0.52 0.07 -3.73
CA LYS A 19 -0.72 0.44 -4.43
C LYS A 19 -0.49 1.64 -5.36
N VAL A 20 0.16 2.67 -4.85
CA VAL A 20 0.47 3.88 -5.65
C VAL A 20 1.42 3.54 -6.79
N LEU A 21 2.48 2.80 -6.50
CA LEU A 21 3.48 2.42 -7.52
C LEU A 21 2.89 1.51 -8.59
N MET A 22 2.07 0.54 -8.19
CA MET A 22 1.43 -0.38 -9.13
C MET A 22 0.41 0.35 -10.00
N GLN A 23 -0.39 1.24 -9.43
CA GLN A 23 -1.31 2.05 -10.21
C GLN A 23 -0.56 2.86 -11.28
N ALA A 24 0.51 3.52 -10.89
CA ALA A 24 1.35 4.29 -11.81
C ALA A 24 1.95 3.40 -12.90
N HIS A 25 2.41 2.21 -12.53
CA HIS A 25 2.97 1.24 -13.47
C HIS A 25 1.92 0.78 -14.49
N LEU A 26 0.72 0.48 -14.05
CA LEU A 26 -0.40 0.06 -14.93
C LEU A 26 -0.81 1.19 -15.86
N GLN A 27 -0.89 2.43 -15.36
CA GLN A 27 -1.19 3.60 -16.19
C GLN A 27 -0.09 3.85 -17.23
N ALA A 28 1.16 3.64 -16.86
CA ALA A 28 2.31 3.79 -17.75
C ALA A 28 2.35 2.69 -18.82
N THR A 29 1.88 1.50 -18.51
CA THR A 29 1.75 0.40 -19.47
C THR A 29 0.68 0.72 -20.51
N GLY A 30 -0.42 1.33 -20.08
CA GLY A 30 -1.49 1.80 -20.96
C GLY A 30 -2.68 2.28 -20.15
N LEU A 31 -3.27 3.39 -20.55
CA LEU A 31 -4.44 3.92 -19.84
C LEU A 31 -5.62 2.96 -19.87
N ASN A 32 -5.77 2.19 -20.96
CA ASN A 32 -6.80 1.17 -21.07
C ASN A 32 -6.54 -0.02 -20.15
N VAL A 33 -5.28 -0.34 -19.87
CA VAL A 33 -4.90 -1.38 -18.92
C VAL A 33 -5.34 -0.99 -17.51
N TRP A 34 -5.08 0.25 -17.11
CA TRP A 34 -5.55 0.75 -15.82
C TRP A 34 -7.07 0.85 -15.75
N ARG A 35 -7.70 1.28 -16.86
CA ARG A 35 -9.16 1.41 -16.92
C ARG A 35 -9.87 0.09 -16.62
N VAL A 36 -9.41 -1.02 -17.19
CA VAL A 36 -10.03 -2.34 -16.92
C VAL A 36 -9.82 -2.80 -15.48
N VAL A 37 -8.77 -2.35 -14.81
CA VAL A 37 -8.56 -2.62 -13.39
C VAL A 37 -9.53 -1.83 -12.52
N SER A 38 -9.73 -0.55 -12.83
CA SER A 38 -10.57 0.33 -12.03
C SER A 38 -12.07 0.18 -12.36
N GLU A 39 -12.41 0.01 -13.61
CA GLU A 39 -13.81 0.00 -14.05
C GLU A 39 -14.31 -1.37 -14.51
N GLY A 40 -13.41 -2.28 -14.82
CA GLY A 40 -13.74 -3.59 -15.39
C GLY A 40 -13.86 -3.56 -16.90
N VAL A 41 -14.12 -4.74 -17.48
CA VAL A 41 -14.33 -4.90 -18.92
C VAL A 41 -15.75 -4.43 -19.27
N LYS A 42 -15.86 -3.43 -20.14
CA LYS A 42 -17.15 -2.82 -20.49
C LYS A 42 -17.88 -3.49 -21.64
N ASN A 43 -17.15 -4.23 -22.47
CA ASN A 43 -17.74 -4.95 -23.59
C ASN A 43 -17.00 -6.27 -23.80
N ASN A 44 -17.55 -7.16 -24.62
CA ASN A 44 -16.95 -8.46 -24.92
C ASN A 44 -15.91 -8.38 -26.06
N GLY A 45 -15.40 -7.16 -26.36
CA GLY A 45 -14.39 -6.97 -27.38
C GLY A 45 -13.08 -7.65 -27.02
N GLN A 46 -12.39 -8.13 -28.05
CA GLN A 46 -11.13 -8.84 -27.87
C GLN A 46 -10.05 -7.95 -27.27
N GLN A 47 -10.03 -6.66 -27.61
CA GLN A 47 -9.08 -5.70 -27.05
C GLN A 47 -9.30 -5.49 -25.55
N GLU A 48 -10.55 -5.41 -25.12
CA GLU A 48 -10.88 -5.27 -23.69
C GLU A 48 -10.39 -6.49 -22.89
N LYS A 49 -10.62 -7.68 -23.42
CA LYS A 49 -10.14 -8.92 -22.81
C LYS A 49 -8.61 -8.96 -22.76
N GLN A 50 -7.95 -8.45 -23.80
CA GLN A 50 -6.49 -8.39 -23.86
C GLN A 50 -5.93 -7.44 -22.80
N HIS A 51 -6.55 -6.29 -22.60
CA HIS A 51 -6.16 -5.36 -21.53
C HIS A 51 -6.35 -5.98 -20.15
N ASP A 52 -7.43 -6.71 -19.95
CA ASP A 52 -7.70 -7.43 -18.70
C ASP A 52 -6.63 -8.48 -18.43
N VAL A 53 -6.29 -9.31 -19.40
CA VAL A 53 -5.24 -10.33 -19.29
C VAL A 53 -3.88 -9.68 -18.99
N THR A 54 -3.57 -8.58 -19.67
CA THR A 54 -2.32 -7.85 -19.46
C THR A 54 -2.22 -7.33 -18.03
N ALA A 55 -3.27 -6.68 -17.56
CA ALA A 55 -3.32 -6.15 -16.19
C ALA A 55 -3.22 -7.26 -15.15
N LYS A 56 -3.98 -8.33 -15.36
CA LYS A 56 -3.98 -9.49 -14.47
C LYS A 56 -2.59 -10.13 -14.37
N CYS A 57 -1.93 -10.30 -15.53
CA CYS A 57 -0.58 -10.87 -15.59
C CYS A 57 0.43 -9.99 -14.82
N ILE A 58 0.39 -8.69 -15.01
CA ILE A 58 1.28 -7.74 -14.33
C ILE A 58 1.08 -7.81 -12.82
N ILE A 59 -0.16 -7.75 -12.37
CA ILE A 59 -0.47 -7.78 -10.93
C ILE A 59 -0.06 -9.11 -10.31
N LEU A 60 -0.48 -10.22 -10.88
CA LEU A 60 -0.17 -11.56 -10.33
C LEU A 60 1.31 -11.83 -10.26
N SER A 61 2.07 -11.45 -11.29
CA SER A 61 3.52 -11.68 -11.32
C SER A 61 4.30 -10.81 -10.33
N SER A 62 3.68 -9.76 -9.80
CA SER A 62 4.29 -8.87 -8.80
C SER A 62 4.14 -9.39 -7.37
N LEU A 63 3.29 -10.39 -7.14
CA LEU A 63 2.92 -10.85 -5.80
C LEU A 63 3.86 -11.95 -5.30
N SER A 64 4.16 -11.92 -3.99
CA SER A 64 4.81 -13.04 -3.33
C SER A 64 3.86 -14.24 -3.29
N ASP A 65 4.40 -15.43 -3.01
CA ASP A 65 3.60 -16.66 -2.96
C ASP A 65 2.44 -16.55 -1.95
N ASN A 66 2.68 -15.94 -0.80
CA ASN A 66 1.67 -15.78 0.24
C ASN A 66 0.50 -14.92 -0.25
N VAL A 67 0.78 -13.80 -0.90
CA VAL A 67 -0.26 -12.91 -1.44
C VAL A 67 -0.94 -13.54 -2.65
N PHE A 68 -0.17 -14.15 -3.52
CA PHE A 68 -0.69 -14.87 -4.70
C PHE A 68 -1.74 -15.89 -4.30
N ASN A 69 -1.45 -16.69 -3.27
CA ASN A 69 -2.36 -17.76 -2.81
C ASN A 69 -3.71 -17.21 -2.32
N LEU A 70 -3.77 -15.95 -1.92
CA LEU A 70 -5.03 -15.33 -1.48
C LEU A 70 -5.93 -14.90 -2.65
N VAL A 71 -5.36 -14.67 -3.82
CA VAL A 71 -6.06 -13.97 -4.90
C VAL A 71 -6.03 -14.66 -6.27
N TYR A 72 -5.31 -15.77 -6.40
CA TYR A 72 -5.10 -16.40 -7.71
C TYR A 72 -6.41 -16.86 -8.39
N SER A 73 -7.47 -17.08 -7.63
CA SER A 73 -8.75 -17.54 -8.15
C SER A 73 -9.63 -16.42 -8.72
N CYS A 74 -9.21 -15.16 -8.59
CA CYS A 74 -9.96 -14.04 -9.14
C CYS A 74 -10.03 -14.13 -10.68
N GLU A 75 -11.21 -13.90 -11.24
CA GLU A 75 -11.46 -14.11 -12.67
C GLU A 75 -10.93 -12.99 -13.54
N ASN A 76 -10.95 -11.75 -13.06
CA ASN A 76 -10.57 -10.58 -13.84
C ASN A 76 -9.72 -9.61 -13.02
N ALA A 77 -9.11 -8.65 -13.71
CA ALA A 77 -8.20 -7.70 -13.09
C ALA A 77 -8.90 -6.79 -12.06
N LYS A 78 -10.12 -6.41 -12.31
CA LYS A 78 -10.90 -5.58 -11.38
C LYS A 78 -11.16 -6.31 -10.07
N GLU A 79 -11.61 -7.56 -10.15
CA GLU A 79 -11.84 -8.41 -8.98
C GLU A 79 -10.54 -8.65 -8.21
N LEU A 80 -9.47 -8.94 -8.94
CA LEU A 80 -8.13 -9.13 -8.37
C LEU A 80 -7.67 -7.92 -7.57
N TRP A 81 -7.76 -6.74 -8.17
CA TRP A 81 -7.37 -5.47 -7.54
C TRP A 81 -8.20 -5.19 -6.29
N LYS A 82 -9.51 -5.34 -6.42
CA LYS A 82 -10.45 -5.15 -5.30
C LYS A 82 -10.14 -6.10 -4.14
N THR A 83 -9.88 -7.38 -4.43
CA THR A 83 -9.58 -8.39 -3.41
C THR A 83 -8.27 -8.06 -2.69
N ILE A 84 -7.24 -7.65 -3.42
CA ILE A 84 -5.97 -7.23 -2.80
C ILE A 84 -6.19 -6.05 -1.86
N ILE A 85 -6.95 -5.06 -2.30
CA ILE A 85 -7.27 -3.88 -1.48
C ILE A 85 -8.02 -4.30 -0.20
N GLU A 86 -9.05 -5.11 -0.33
CA GLU A 86 -9.86 -5.56 0.81
C GLU A 86 -9.03 -6.33 1.84
N ASN A 87 -8.09 -7.16 1.36
CA ASN A 87 -7.25 -7.96 2.24
C ASN A 87 -6.16 -7.16 2.96
N HIS A 88 -5.72 -6.04 2.40
CA HIS A 88 -4.55 -5.32 2.89
C HIS A 88 -4.83 -3.92 3.43
N GLU A 89 -5.85 -3.22 2.94
CA GLU A 89 -6.33 -2.02 3.61
C GLU A 89 -7.06 -2.39 4.89
N GLY A 90 -7.68 -3.57 4.89
CA GLY A 90 -8.42 -4.07 6.02
C GLY A 90 -9.72 -3.32 6.22
N THR A 91 -10.38 -3.65 7.32
CA THR A 91 -11.51 -2.88 7.81
C THR A 91 -10.99 -1.67 8.58
N GLU A 92 -11.85 -0.70 8.82
CA GLU A 92 -11.53 0.45 9.68
C GLU A 92 -10.96 0.00 11.04
N ASP A 93 -11.49 -1.09 11.59
CA ASP A 93 -11.03 -1.66 12.86
C ASP A 93 -9.57 -2.14 12.79
N VAL A 94 -9.19 -2.80 11.69
CA VAL A 94 -7.82 -3.27 11.50
C VAL A 94 -6.86 -2.09 11.36
N ALA A 95 -7.26 -1.06 10.62
CA ALA A 95 -6.46 0.16 10.47
C ALA A 95 -6.27 0.86 11.82
N ASN A 96 -7.33 0.95 12.62
CA ASN A 96 -7.29 1.53 13.97
C ASN A 96 -6.38 0.73 14.90
N GLU A 97 -6.44 -0.60 14.84
CA GLU A 97 -5.58 -1.46 15.65
C GLU A 97 -4.10 -1.25 15.32
N ARG A 98 -3.74 -1.19 14.04
CA ARG A 98 -2.37 -0.87 13.61
C ARG A 98 -1.95 0.52 14.06
N TYR A 99 -2.84 1.49 13.97
CA TYR A 99 -2.62 2.85 14.44
C TYR A 99 -2.24 2.85 15.93
N HIS A 100 -3.01 2.15 16.77
CA HIS A 100 -2.72 2.08 18.21
C HIS A 100 -1.36 1.43 18.51
N VAL A 101 -1.00 0.37 17.79
CA VAL A 101 0.31 -0.27 17.94
C VAL A 101 1.43 0.70 17.60
N LEU A 102 1.29 1.49 16.53
CA LEU A 102 2.30 2.48 16.14
C LEU A 102 2.40 3.62 17.13
N ILE A 103 1.28 4.08 17.68
CA ILE A 103 1.25 5.11 18.72
C ILE A 103 1.95 4.62 20.00
N ASP A 104 1.75 3.36 20.40
CA ASP A 104 2.43 2.76 21.53
C ASP A 104 3.94 2.72 21.32
N LYS A 105 4.40 2.41 20.09
CA LYS A 105 5.82 2.45 19.74
C LYS A 105 6.39 3.86 19.87
N LEU A 106 5.66 4.89 19.41
CA LEU A 106 6.08 6.28 19.57
C LEU A 106 6.20 6.68 21.05
N ASN A 107 5.25 6.29 21.86
CA ASN A 107 5.30 6.56 23.30
C ASN A 107 6.47 5.86 23.97
N SER A 108 6.84 4.65 23.52
CA SER A 108 8.01 3.93 24.01
C SER A 108 9.32 4.64 23.69
N PHE A 109 9.42 5.28 22.52
CA PHE A 109 10.61 6.08 22.16
C PHE A 109 10.87 7.22 23.12
N LYS A 110 9.83 7.80 23.67
CA LYS A 110 9.94 8.89 24.63
C LYS A 110 10.71 8.49 25.89
N GLN A 111 10.77 7.21 26.20
CA GLN A 111 11.38 6.68 27.43
C GLN A 111 12.80 6.15 27.22
N LEU A 112 13.30 6.13 25.98
CA LEU A 112 14.64 5.64 25.66
C LEU A 112 15.63 6.80 25.65
N ASP A 113 16.31 7.03 26.77
CA ASP A 113 17.25 8.15 26.94
C ASP A 113 18.63 7.91 26.29
N ASP A 114 18.92 6.67 25.85
CA ASP A 114 20.26 6.25 25.43
C ASP A 114 20.51 6.32 23.92
N GLU A 115 19.51 6.64 23.11
CA GLU A 115 19.69 6.78 21.68
C GLU A 115 20.21 8.16 21.32
N ASN A 116 21.11 8.23 20.32
CA ASN A 116 21.54 9.53 19.84
C ASN A 116 20.39 10.20 19.07
N ALA A 117 20.41 11.54 18.99
CA ALA A 117 19.34 12.33 18.44
C ALA A 117 19.04 12.01 16.97
N GLU A 118 20.04 11.64 16.18
CA GLU A 118 19.87 11.30 14.76
C GLU A 118 19.12 9.99 14.57
N SER A 119 19.49 8.94 15.30
CA SER A 119 18.79 7.65 15.25
C SER A 119 17.34 7.79 15.69
N MET A 120 17.11 8.56 16.73
CA MET A 120 15.78 8.82 17.27
C MET A 120 14.91 9.56 16.26
N TYR A 121 15.46 10.59 15.61
CA TYR A 121 14.77 11.36 14.60
C TYR A 121 14.40 10.50 13.39
N SER A 122 15.33 9.66 12.92
CA SER A 122 15.10 8.74 11.81
C SER A 122 13.98 7.74 12.11
N CYS A 123 13.99 7.15 13.31
CA CYS A 123 12.96 6.21 13.75
C CYS A 123 11.60 6.89 13.87
N LEU A 124 11.55 8.11 14.39
CA LEU A 124 10.31 8.90 14.49
C LEU A 124 9.73 9.19 13.11
N ASN A 125 10.56 9.59 12.15
CA ASN A 125 10.10 9.84 10.79
C ASN A 125 9.50 8.57 10.14
N THR A 126 10.14 7.42 10.34
CA THR A 126 9.63 6.15 9.83
C THR A 126 8.25 5.83 10.43
N LEU A 127 8.09 5.98 11.74
CA LEU A 127 6.81 5.74 12.41
C LEU A 127 5.72 6.72 11.96
N VAL A 128 6.07 7.99 11.80
CA VAL A 128 5.16 9.03 11.29
C VAL A 128 4.65 8.65 9.90
N ASN A 129 5.55 8.23 9.02
CA ASN A 129 5.18 7.84 7.67
C ASN A 129 4.26 6.60 7.67
N GLU A 130 4.51 5.63 8.53
CA GLU A 130 3.64 4.46 8.68
C GLU A 130 2.24 4.86 9.17
N ILE A 131 2.15 5.72 10.16
CA ILE A 131 0.88 6.22 10.69
C ILE A 131 0.10 6.98 9.62
N ASN A 132 0.77 7.85 8.88
CA ASN A 132 0.15 8.61 7.81
C ASN A 132 -0.35 7.70 6.68
N SER A 133 0.36 6.61 6.40
CA SER A 133 -0.05 5.65 5.37
C SER A 133 -1.34 4.92 5.71
N LEU A 134 -1.71 4.84 7.00
CA LEU A 134 -2.97 4.24 7.42
C LEU A 134 -4.18 5.14 7.18
N GLY A 135 -3.97 6.44 6.94
CA GLY A 135 -5.05 7.39 6.67
C GLY A 135 -6.00 7.64 7.83
N VAL A 136 -5.59 7.29 9.05
CA VAL A 136 -6.42 7.42 10.25
C VAL A 136 -5.96 8.61 11.09
N LYS A 137 -6.87 9.53 11.40
CA LYS A 137 -6.66 10.60 12.37
C LYS A 137 -5.37 11.44 12.18
N GLN A 138 -5.05 11.80 10.95
CA GLN A 138 -3.82 12.54 10.63
C GLN A 138 -3.62 13.82 11.47
N ILE A 139 -4.69 14.52 11.79
CA ILE A 139 -4.62 15.75 12.57
C ILE A 139 -4.18 15.47 14.01
N GLU A 140 -4.71 14.41 14.61
CA GLU A 140 -4.31 13.99 15.96
C GLU A 140 -2.86 13.51 15.98
N ASP A 141 -2.42 12.85 14.92
CA ASP A 141 -1.05 12.37 14.76
C ASP A 141 -0.06 13.53 14.78
N LEU A 142 -0.36 14.59 14.06
CA LEU A 142 0.48 15.78 14.02
C LEU A 142 0.61 16.42 15.39
N LYS A 143 -0.48 16.48 16.15
CA LYS A 143 -0.47 17.00 17.52
C LYS A 143 0.38 16.14 18.44
N LEU A 144 0.22 14.82 18.33
CA LEU A 144 0.98 13.86 19.15
C LEU A 144 2.47 13.93 18.85
N ILE A 145 2.84 13.99 17.58
CA ILE A 145 4.22 14.10 17.13
C ILE A 145 4.85 15.39 17.66
N ARG A 146 4.17 16.52 17.55
CA ARG A 146 4.64 17.79 18.09
C ARG A 146 4.87 17.71 19.60
N LYS A 147 3.94 17.06 20.30
CA LYS A 147 4.04 16.86 21.75
C LYS A 147 5.27 16.03 22.11
N ILE A 148 5.54 14.96 21.36
CA ILE A 148 6.71 14.10 21.56
C ILE A 148 7.99 14.85 21.24
N LEU A 149 8.04 15.60 20.14
CA LEU A 149 9.20 16.40 19.77
C LEU A 149 9.51 17.48 20.80
N HIS A 150 8.51 18.10 21.39
CA HIS A 150 8.69 19.11 22.46
C HIS A 150 9.20 18.51 23.75
N SER A 151 9.00 17.21 23.98
CA SER A 151 9.46 16.52 25.18
C SER A 151 10.89 16.01 25.06
N LEU A 152 11.49 16.14 23.90
CA LEU A 152 12.88 15.82 23.66
C LEU A 152 13.76 17.04 23.89
#